data_02e2a2485827fef1d40ae4ce873d4274
#
_entry.id   02e2a2485827fef1d40ae4ce873d4274
#
_cell.length_a   1.000
_cell.length_b   1.000
_cell.length_c   1.000
_cell.angle_alpha   90.00
_cell.angle_beta   90.00
_cell.angle_gamma   90.00
#
_symmetry.space_group_name_H-M   'P 1'
#
loop_
_entity.id
_entity.type
_entity.pdbx_description
1 polymer ?
#
loop_
_entity_poly.entity_id
_entity_poly.type
_entity_poly.pdbx_seq_one_letter_code
_entity_poly.pdbx_strand_id
1 'polypeptide(L)'
;MCFCLSACGSGLSAGLEAYQSPDGRYGFFYPTGWTRIKVDGGPEIIYHDIINSNETLSLVVSDIDKDVQLEQLGSPSEVGQTLIDKVIAPEGSGRSVKLINADKRELSNHVFYDLEYELILNNQDRHELATVVVDRGSIYTFAVGTNQERWNKVEKMFTNVVESFNFLI
;
A
#
# COMPACT_ATOMS: atom_id res chain seq x y z
N MET A 1 25.79 -14.19 38.38
CA MET A 1 24.34 -13.94 38.15
C MET A 1 24.20 -13.33 36.79
N CYS A 2 23.85 -14.14 35.78
CA CYS A 2 23.57 -13.68 34.44
C CYS A 2 22.07 -13.34 34.31
N PHE A 3 21.74 -12.07 34.18
CA PHE A 3 20.40 -11.66 33.80
C PHE A 3 20.26 -11.79 32.27
N CYS A 4 19.63 -12.86 31.81
CA CYS A 4 19.11 -12.94 30.46
C CYS A 4 17.89 -12.05 30.32
N LEU A 5 18.06 -10.87 29.74
CA LEU A 5 16.97 -10.07 29.23
C LEU A 5 16.46 -10.75 27.97
N SER A 6 15.46 -11.59 28.11
CA SER A 6 14.65 -12.05 26.99
C SER A 6 13.82 -10.88 26.51
N ALA A 7 14.29 -10.21 25.47
CA ALA A 7 13.46 -9.28 24.71
C ALA A 7 12.39 -10.12 23.99
N CYS A 8 11.20 -10.16 24.56
CA CYS A 8 10.00 -10.57 23.85
C CYS A 8 9.75 -9.53 22.74
N GLY A 9 10.26 -9.78 21.56
CA GLY A 9 9.87 -9.09 20.34
C GLY A 9 8.40 -9.40 20.10
N SER A 10 7.56 -8.41 20.30
CA SER A 10 6.12 -8.44 20.05
C SER A 10 5.84 -8.89 18.64
N GLY A 11 4.90 -9.82 18.48
CA GLY A 11 4.54 -10.56 17.27
C GLY A 11 3.93 -9.77 16.11
N LEU A 12 4.34 -8.52 15.88
CA LEU A 12 3.94 -7.72 14.72
C LEU A 12 4.75 -8.01 13.43
N SER A 13 5.93 -8.63 13.58
CA SER A 13 6.81 -8.94 12.45
C SER A 13 6.80 -10.42 12.03
N ALA A 14 6.03 -11.27 12.69
CA ALA A 14 5.93 -12.68 12.30
C ALA A 14 5.33 -12.83 10.91
N GLY A 15 6.12 -13.39 9.96
CA GLY A 15 5.72 -13.56 8.57
C GLY A 15 5.88 -12.32 7.68
N LEU A 16 6.58 -11.27 8.17
CA LEU A 16 6.90 -10.07 7.42
C LEU A 16 8.42 -9.82 7.38
N GLU A 17 8.86 -9.26 6.27
CA GLU A 17 10.23 -8.77 6.06
C GLU A 17 10.22 -7.26 5.86
N ALA A 18 11.31 -6.59 6.20
CA ALA A 18 11.45 -5.15 6.07
C ALA A 18 12.12 -4.76 4.75
N TYR A 19 11.56 -3.75 4.10
CA TYR A 19 12.18 -3.02 3.01
C TYR A 19 12.56 -1.62 3.46
N GLN A 20 13.72 -1.15 3.01
CA GLN A 20 14.16 0.23 3.14
C GLN A 20 14.61 0.73 1.78
N SER A 21 14.19 1.95 1.40
CA SER A 21 14.64 2.57 0.16
C SER A 21 16.15 2.78 0.17
N PRO A 22 16.84 2.70 -1.00
CA PRO A 22 18.30 2.84 -1.07
C PRO A 22 18.81 4.16 -0.51
N ASP A 23 18.02 5.21 -0.60
CA ASP A 23 18.32 6.55 -0.05
C ASP A 23 17.93 6.72 1.42
N GLY A 24 17.37 5.69 2.05
CA GLY A 24 16.94 5.69 3.45
C GLY A 24 15.71 6.55 3.76
N ARG A 25 14.99 7.03 2.75
CA ARG A 25 13.86 7.96 2.95
C ARG A 25 12.62 7.30 3.51
N TYR A 26 12.28 6.11 3.06
CA TYR A 26 11.08 5.40 3.47
C TYR A 26 11.33 3.90 3.61
N GLY A 27 10.43 3.25 4.30
CA GLY A 27 10.43 1.80 4.46
C GLY A 27 9.03 1.27 4.70
N PHE A 28 8.90 -0.03 4.57
CA PHE A 28 7.67 -0.76 4.81
C PHE A 28 7.95 -2.24 5.07
N PHE A 29 6.95 -2.97 5.55
CA PHE A 29 7.00 -4.42 5.63
C PHE A 29 6.29 -5.05 4.43
N TYR A 30 6.77 -6.21 4.02
CA TYR A 30 6.15 -7.05 3.00
C TYR A 30 6.14 -8.52 3.46
N PRO A 31 5.21 -9.35 2.94
CA PRO A 31 5.12 -10.74 3.37
C PRO A 31 6.37 -11.55 3.01
N THR A 32 6.83 -12.36 3.97
CA THR A 32 7.98 -13.26 3.79
C THR A 32 7.76 -14.18 2.59
N GLY A 33 8.79 -14.34 1.76
CA GLY A 33 8.76 -15.20 0.58
C GLY A 33 8.21 -14.55 -0.68
N TRP A 34 7.72 -13.32 -0.60
CA TRP A 34 7.31 -12.58 -1.80
C TRP A 34 8.54 -12.11 -2.60
N THR A 35 8.43 -12.17 -3.90
CA THR A 35 9.53 -11.86 -4.83
C THR A 35 9.34 -10.50 -5.48
N ARG A 36 10.41 -9.70 -5.48
CA ARG A 36 10.42 -8.42 -6.19
C ARG A 36 10.51 -8.65 -7.70
N ILE A 37 9.68 -7.94 -8.45
CA ILE A 37 9.73 -7.88 -9.91
C ILE A 37 9.95 -6.45 -10.38
N LYS A 38 10.53 -6.29 -11.57
CA LYS A 38 10.65 -5.00 -12.26
C LYS A 38 9.74 -4.98 -13.47
N VAL A 39 9.05 -3.85 -13.66
CA VAL A 39 8.24 -3.58 -14.84
C VAL A 39 8.66 -2.22 -15.38
N ASP A 40 9.09 -2.19 -16.64
CA ASP A 40 9.48 -0.94 -17.28
C ASP A 40 8.25 -0.03 -17.48
N GLY A 41 8.36 1.22 -17.01
CA GLY A 41 7.27 2.19 -17.05
C GLY A 41 6.11 1.92 -16.08
N GLY A 42 6.30 0.99 -15.15
CA GLY A 42 5.34 0.63 -14.11
C GLY A 42 5.65 1.25 -12.74
N PRO A 43 5.08 0.68 -11.67
CA PRO A 43 5.36 1.08 -10.30
C PRO A 43 6.84 1.04 -9.94
N GLU A 44 7.26 1.89 -9.00
CA GLU A 44 8.62 1.95 -8.46
C GLU A 44 9.04 0.62 -7.84
N ILE A 45 8.12 -0.02 -7.13
CA ILE A 45 8.32 -1.31 -6.47
C ILE A 45 7.11 -2.19 -6.70
N ILE A 46 7.37 -3.46 -7.05
CA ILE A 46 6.35 -4.50 -7.08
C ILE A 46 6.91 -5.75 -6.41
N TYR A 47 6.13 -6.33 -5.51
CA TYR A 47 6.31 -7.67 -4.97
C TYR A 47 5.11 -8.53 -5.28
N HIS A 48 5.31 -9.82 -5.47
CA HIS A 48 4.22 -10.79 -5.62
C HIS A 48 4.54 -12.10 -4.90
N ASP A 49 3.49 -12.80 -4.51
CA ASP A 49 3.60 -14.17 -4.00
C ASP A 49 3.81 -15.14 -5.16
N ILE A 50 4.81 -16.00 -5.05
CA ILE A 50 5.09 -17.03 -6.07
C ILE A 50 3.99 -18.09 -6.12
N ILE A 51 3.38 -18.42 -4.99
CA ILE A 51 2.36 -19.45 -4.87
C ILE A 51 0.99 -18.90 -5.27
N ASN A 52 0.63 -17.75 -4.72
CA ASN A 52 -0.62 -17.04 -5.02
C ASN A 52 -0.31 -15.82 -5.88
N SER A 53 -0.04 -16.02 -7.15
CA SER A 53 0.48 -14.97 -8.05
C SER A 53 -0.44 -13.74 -8.20
N ASN A 54 -1.69 -13.84 -7.76
CA ASN A 54 -2.63 -12.73 -7.69
C ASN A 54 -2.47 -11.86 -6.43
N GLU A 55 -1.66 -12.29 -5.47
CA GLU A 55 -1.31 -11.49 -4.31
C GLU A 55 -0.13 -10.61 -4.68
N THR A 56 -0.36 -9.30 -4.64
CA THR A 56 0.60 -8.29 -5.10
C THR A 56 0.68 -7.11 -4.16
N LEU A 57 1.86 -6.53 -4.09
CA LEU A 57 2.16 -5.28 -3.41
C LEU A 57 2.81 -4.34 -4.42
N SER A 58 2.42 -3.08 -4.43
CA SER A 58 3.03 -2.09 -5.30
C SER A 58 3.23 -0.75 -4.61
N LEU A 59 4.27 -0.04 -4.99
CA LEU A 59 4.50 1.36 -4.65
C LEU A 59 4.61 2.16 -5.94
N VAL A 60 3.74 3.14 -6.08
CA VAL A 60 3.79 4.15 -7.14
C VAL A 60 4.20 5.47 -6.52
N VAL A 61 5.17 6.13 -7.12
CA VAL A 61 5.63 7.47 -6.73
C VAL A 61 5.42 8.39 -7.92
N SER A 62 4.71 9.49 -7.71
CA SER A 62 4.43 10.48 -8.74
C SER A 62 4.78 11.88 -8.24
N ASP A 63 5.28 12.73 -9.12
CA ASP A 63 5.62 14.10 -8.78
C ASP A 63 4.35 14.96 -8.67
N ILE A 64 4.36 15.84 -7.68
CA ILE A 64 3.37 16.92 -7.50
C ILE A 64 4.09 18.21 -7.13
N ASP A 65 3.37 19.32 -7.11
CA ASP A 65 3.94 20.58 -6.66
C ASP A 65 4.44 20.48 -5.21
N LYS A 66 5.63 21.03 -4.95
CA LYS A 66 6.36 20.86 -3.69
C LYS A 66 5.62 21.34 -2.44
N ASP A 67 4.75 22.31 -2.60
CA ASP A 67 4.01 22.93 -1.50
C ASP A 67 2.63 22.32 -1.26
N VAL A 68 2.24 21.34 -2.09
CA VAL A 68 0.93 20.66 -1.97
C VAL A 68 0.97 19.64 -0.84
N GLN A 69 -0.04 19.73 0.04
CA GLN A 69 -0.29 18.76 1.10
C GLN A 69 -1.42 17.81 0.66
N LEU A 70 -1.45 16.59 1.21
CA LEU A 70 -2.47 15.59 0.84
C LEU A 70 -3.90 16.12 1.02
N GLU A 71 -4.15 16.84 2.10
CA GLU A 71 -5.48 17.39 2.43
C GLU A 71 -5.96 18.47 1.43
N GLN A 72 -5.04 19.11 0.71
CA GLN A 72 -5.37 20.05 -0.36
C GLN A 72 -5.85 19.35 -1.64
N LEU A 73 -5.54 18.06 -1.80
CA LEU A 73 -6.01 17.24 -2.92
C LEU A 73 -7.46 16.78 -2.73
N GLY A 74 -7.99 16.89 -1.52
CA GLY A 74 -9.35 16.51 -1.16
C GLY A 74 -9.43 15.68 0.12
N SER A 75 -10.63 15.29 0.48
CA SER A 75 -10.90 14.32 1.55
C SER A 75 -10.40 12.91 1.16
N PRO A 76 -10.29 11.97 2.12
CA PRO A 76 -9.93 10.58 1.80
C PRO A 76 -10.79 9.97 0.69
N SER A 77 -12.10 10.18 0.74
CA SER A 77 -13.03 9.66 -0.28
C SER A 77 -12.83 10.30 -1.65
N GLU A 78 -12.57 11.61 -1.71
CA GLU A 78 -12.32 12.32 -2.97
C GLU A 78 -11.00 11.90 -3.60
N VAL A 79 -9.95 11.74 -2.82
CA VAL A 79 -8.65 11.23 -3.30
C VAL A 79 -8.80 9.78 -3.74
N GLY A 80 -9.48 8.94 -2.98
CA GLY A 80 -9.77 7.55 -3.34
C GLY A 80 -10.53 7.45 -4.66
N GLN A 81 -11.56 8.25 -4.87
CA GLN A 81 -12.32 8.29 -6.12
C GLN A 81 -11.47 8.80 -7.28
N THR A 82 -10.62 9.80 -7.07
CA THR A 82 -9.70 10.30 -8.10
C THR A 82 -8.70 9.24 -8.55
N LEU A 83 -8.18 8.43 -7.63
CA LEU A 83 -7.31 7.30 -7.96
C LEU A 83 -8.06 6.24 -8.78
N ILE A 84 -9.29 5.93 -8.43
CA ILE A 84 -10.14 5.01 -9.20
C ILE A 84 -10.29 5.54 -10.64
N ASP A 85 -10.74 6.76 -10.80
CA ASP A 85 -11.11 7.34 -12.09
C ASP A 85 -9.91 7.57 -13.03
N LYS A 86 -8.74 7.85 -12.48
CA LYS A 86 -7.56 8.21 -13.27
C LYS A 86 -6.54 7.09 -13.43
N VAL A 87 -6.44 6.19 -12.47
CA VAL A 87 -5.36 5.20 -12.40
C VAL A 87 -5.87 3.78 -12.45
N ILE A 88 -6.83 3.43 -11.59
CA ILE A 88 -7.23 2.03 -11.40
C ILE A 88 -8.22 1.59 -12.49
N ALA A 89 -9.24 2.38 -12.74
CA ALA A 89 -10.31 2.10 -13.71
C ALA A 89 -10.63 3.33 -14.56
N PRO A 90 -9.67 3.84 -15.35
CA PRO A 90 -9.94 4.97 -16.21
C PRO A 90 -11.03 4.64 -17.23
N GLU A 91 -11.68 5.68 -17.74
CA GLU A 91 -12.72 5.56 -18.76
C GLU A 91 -12.23 4.71 -19.93
N GLY A 92 -13.04 3.76 -20.36
CA GLY A 92 -12.69 2.84 -21.45
C GLY A 92 -11.82 1.65 -21.06
N SER A 93 -11.38 1.53 -19.78
CA SER A 93 -10.57 0.39 -19.32
C SER A 93 -11.34 -0.93 -19.22
N GLY A 94 -12.67 -0.89 -19.18
CA GLY A 94 -13.52 -2.05 -18.92
C GLY A 94 -13.46 -2.56 -17.47
N ARG A 95 -12.79 -1.83 -16.57
CA ARG A 95 -12.68 -2.16 -15.15
C ARG A 95 -13.79 -1.49 -14.36
N SER A 96 -14.30 -2.16 -13.34
CA SER A 96 -15.24 -1.61 -12.37
C SER A 96 -14.63 -1.64 -10.98
N VAL A 97 -14.66 -0.52 -10.28
CA VAL A 97 -14.08 -0.37 -8.93
C VAL A 97 -15.06 0.29 -8.00
N LYS A 98 -15.16 -0.23 -6.80
CA LYS A 98 -15.94 0.35 -5.71
C LYS A 98 -15.00 0.71 -4.56
N LEU A 99 -15.03 1.97 -4.15
CA LEU A 99 -14.41 2.41 -2.91
C LEU A 99 -15.28 1.95 -1.73
N ILE A 100 -14.72 1.09 -0.86
CA ILE A 100 -15.44 0.53 0.29
C ILE A 100 -15.24 1.41 1.51
N ASN A 101 -14.00 1.81 1.77
CA ASN A 101 -13.64 2.64 2.91
C ASN A 101 -12.53 3.63 2.55
N ALA A 102 -12.54 4.77 3.23
CA ALA A 102 -11.53 5.81 3.08
C ALA A 102 -11.39 6.57 4.40
N ASP A 103 -10.25 6.41 5.06
CA ASP A 103 -9.97 6.99 6.37
C ASP A 103 -8.68 7.82 6.37
N LYS A 104 -8.64 8.79 7.27
CA LYS A 104 -7.45 9.60 7.54
C LYS A 104 -6.71 9.04 8.75
N ARG A 105 -5.38 8.91 8.62
CA ARG A 105 -4.47 8.50 9.69
C ARG A 105 -3.29 9.48 9.78
N GLU A 106 -2.81 9.74 10.97
CA GLU A 106 -1.63 10.58 11.19
C GLU A 106 -0.51 9.74 11.83
N LEU A 107 0.69 9.86 11.28
CA LEU A 107 1.88 9.18 11.78
C LEU A 107 3.13 10.02 11.45
N SER A 108 3.99 10.26 12.46
CA SER A 108 5.29 10.93 12.27
C SER A 108 5.20 12.25 11.49
N ASN A 109 4.22 13.09 11.83
CA ASN A 109 3.93 14.37 11.19
C ASN A 109 3.49 14.29 9.71
N HIS A 110 3.08 13.11 9.25
CA HIS A 110 2.48 12.92 7.93
C HIS A 110 1.01 12.54 8.06
N VAL A 111 0.23 12.99 7.09
CA VAL A 111 -1.17 12.58 6.91
C VAL A 111 -1.20 11.48 5.87
N PHE A 112 -1.81 10.37 6.22
CA PHE A 112 -2.05 9.23 5.35
C PHE A 112 -3.54 9.08 5.10
N TYR A 113 -3.92 8.74 3.88
CA TYR A 113 -5.26 8.29 3.54
C TYR A 113 -5.23 6.79 3.29
N ASP A 114 -5.88 6.04 4.15
CA ASP A 114 -6.01 4.58 4.02
C ASP A 114 -7.31 4.27 3.30
N LEU A 115 -7.19 3.53 2.19
CA LEU A 115 -8.24 3.28 1.22
C LEU A 115 -8.46 1.79 1.04
N GLU A 116 -9.71 1.38 0.85
CA GLU A 116 -10.09 -0.01 0.59
C GLU A 116 -11.01 -0.07 -0.62
N TYR A 117 -10.69 -0.97 -1.59
CA TYR A 117 -11.47 -1.12 -2.83
C TYR A 117 -11.79 -2.58 -3.14
N GLU A 118 -12.92 -2.77 -3.82
CA GLU A 118 -13.24 -3.97 -4.60
C GLU A 118 -13.11 -3.66 -6.08
N LEU A 119 -12.38 -4.50 -6.80
CA LEU A 119 -12.15 -4.38 -8.24
C LEU A 119 -12.72 -5.58 -8.97
N ILE A 120 -13.45 -5.34 -10.06
CA ILE A 120 -13.90 -6.37 -10.99
C ILE A 120 -13.06 -6.23 -12.27
N LEU A 121 -12.19 -7.22 -12.51
CA LEU A 121 -11.27 -7.26 -13.64
C LEU A 121 -11.54 -8.52 -14.45
N ASN A 122 -12.19 -8.41 -15.61
CA ASN A 122 -12.37 -9.54 -16.56
C ASN A 122 -12.79 -10.85 -15.89
N ASN A 123 -13.87 -10.84 -15.11
CA ASN A 123 -14.42 -11.97 -14.34
C ASN A 123 -13.58 -12.43 -13.14
N GLN A 124 -12.66 -11.58 -12.67
CA GLN A 124 -11.89 -11.86 -11.47
C GLN A 124 -12.06 -10.70 -10.49
N ASP A 125 -12.69 -10.99 -9.35
CA ASP A 125 -12.88 -9.99 -8.30
C ASP A 125 -11.63 -9.92 -7.43
N ARG A 126 -11.17 -8.69 -7.19
CA ARG A 126 -10.01 -8.40 -6.33
C ARG A 126 -10.42 -7.49 -5.18
N HIS A 127 -9.68 -7.61 -4.10
CA HIS A 127 -9.77 -6.75 -2.94
C HIS A 127 -8.41 -6.11 -2.67
N GLU A 128 -8.36 -4.81 -2.50
CA GLU A 128 -7.13 -4.06 -2.29
C GLU A 128 -7.23 -3.08 -1.14
N LEU A 129 -6.13 -2.97 -0.41
CA LEU A 129 -5.85 -1.87 0.51
C LEU A 129 -4.76 -0.99 -0.07
N ALA A 130 -4.88 0.31 0.11
CA ALA A 130 -3.84 1.26 -0.25
C ALA A 130 -3.69 2.32 0.84
N THR A 131 -2.49 2.88 0.95
CA THR A 131 -2.25 4.11 1.68
C THR A 131 -1.64 5.14 0.76
N VAL A 132 -2.10 6.37 0.88
CA VAL A 132 -1.64 7.52 0.09
C VAL A 132 -1.03 8.53 1.04
N VAL A 133 0.13 9.04 0.71
CA VAL A 133 0.81 10.06 1.49
C VAL A 133 1.62 10.99 0.58
N VAL A 134 1.75 12.24 0.98
CA VAL A 134 2.55 13.25 0.28
C VAL A 134 3.77 13.59 1.12
N ASP A 135 4.95 13.60 0.48
CA ASP A 135 6.18 14.06 1.09
C ASP A 135 7.07 14.76 0.05
N ARG A 136 7.52 15.98 0.34
CA ARG A 136 8.53 16.74 -0.42
C ARG A 136 8.31 16.78 -1.94
N GLY A 137 7.10 17.04 -2.38
CA GLY A 137 6.76 17.16 -3.81
C GLY A 137 6.54 15.83 -4.51
N SER A 138 6.30 14.77 -3.78
CA SER A 138 5.94 13.46 -4.31
C SER A 138 4.71 12.90 -3.59
N ILE A 139 3.83 12.25 -4.35
CA ILE A 139 2.73 11.45 -3.83
C ILE A 139 3.10 9.99 -3.93
N TYR A 140 2.98 9.29 -2.83
CA TYR A 140 3.26 7.86 -2.68
C TYR A 140 1.92 7.14 -2.56
N THR A 141 1.71 6.15 -3.40
CA THR A 141 0.56 5.23 -3.30
C THR A 141 1.10 3.83 -3.10
N PHE A 142 0.93 3.31 -1.90
CA PHE A 142 1.37 1.98 -1.49
C PHE A 142 0.17 1.07 -1.33
N ALA A 143 0.10 0.00 -2.12
CA ALA A 143 -1.07 -0.85 -2.22
C ALA A 143 -0.72 -2.33 -2.13
N VAL A 144 -1.62 -3.12 -1.56
CA VAL A 144 -1.54 -4.57 -1.49
C VAL A 144 -2.92 -5.16 -1.80
N GLY A 145 -2.96 -6.22 -2.57
CA GLY A 145 -4.22 -6.81 -3.00
C GLY A 145 -4.16 -8.31 -3.25
N THR A 146 -5.33 -8.93 -3.24
CA THR A 146 -5.54 -10.34 -3.51
C THR A 146 -6.89 -10.56 -4.20
N ASN A 147 -7.20 -11.79 -4.58
CA ASN A 147 -8.54 -12.16 -5.02
C ASN A 147 -9.55 -12.06 -3.87
N GLN A 148 -10.77 -11.67 -4.17
CA GLN A 148 -11.84 -11.51 -3.18
C GLN A 148 -12.04 -12.79 -2.32
N GLU A 149 -11.91 -13.97 -2.91
CA GLU A 149 -12.06 -15.25 -2.20
C GLU A 149 -11.03 -15.45 -1.07
N ARG A 150 -9.86 -14.84 -1.20
CA ARG A 150 -8.78 -14.97 -0.23
C ARG A 150 -8.75 -13.85 0.81
N TRP A 151 -9.52 -12.80 0.59
CA TRP A 151 -9.47 -11.59 1.41
C TRP A 151 -9.52 -11.88 2.92
N ASN A 152 -10.50 -12.64 3.37
CA ASN A 152 -10.66 -12.97 4.78
C ASN A 152 -9.45 -13.68 5.41
N LYS A 153 -8.61 -14.34 4.60
CA LYS A 153 -7.40 -15.04 5.09
C LYS A 153 -6.21 -14.11 5.28
N VAL A 154 -6.15 -13.03 4.52
CA VAL A 154 -4.97 -12.14 4.46
C VAL A 154 -5.24 -10.73 4.98
N GLU A 155 -6.49 -10.36 5.22
CA GLU A 155 -6.92 -9.01 5.63
C GLU A 155 -6.05 -8.42 6.75
N LYS A 156 -5.87 -9.16 7.84
CA LYS A 156 -5.08 -8.71 8.98
C LYS A 156 -3.61 -8.48 8.62
N MET A 157 -3.01 -9.38 7.85
CA MET A 157 -1.62 -9.25 7.39
C MET A 157 -1.48 -8.06 6.45
N PHE A 158 -2.40 -7.89 5.50
CA PHE A 158 -2.37 -6.79 4.54
C PHE A 158 -2.61 -5.43 5.17
N THR A 159 -3.46 -5.36 6.19
CA THR A 159 -3.63 -4.15 7.01
C THR A 159 -2.30 -3.76 7.66
N ASN A 160 -1.61 -4.71 8.28
CA ASN A 160 -0.29 -4.46 8.89
C ASN A 160 0.75 -4.02 7.83
N VAL A 161 0.71 -4.59 6.65
CA VAL A 161 1.61 -4.21 5.53
C VAL A 161 1.36 -2.77 5.11
N VAL A 162 0.13 -2.40 4.82
CA VAL A 162 -0.23 -1.04 4.37
C VAL A 162 0.10 0.00 5.43
N GLU A 163 -0.26 -0.26 6.69
CA GLU A 163 0.02 0.64 7.81
C GLU A 163 1.51 0.75 8.17
N SER A 164 2.35 -0.16 7.68
CA SER A 164 3.79 -0.16 7.94
C SER A 164 4.55 0.88 7.12
N PHE A 165 3.98 1.38 6.03
CA PHE A 165 4.65 2.39 5.20
C PHE A 165 4.91 3.65 6.01
N ASN A 166 6.18 4.07 6.08
CA ASN A 166 6.58 5.24 6.84
C ASN A 166 7.84 5.90 6.27
N PHE A 167 7.97 7.20 6.51
CA PHE A 167 9.19 7.93 6.23
C PHE A 167 10.18 7.77 7.39
N LEU A 168 11.45 7.57 7.06
CA LEU A 168 12.52 7.28 8.03
C LEU A 168 13.35 8.51 8.37
N ILE A 169 13.23 9.57 7.57
CA ILE A 169 13.94 10.84 7.73
C ILE A 169 13.04 12.03 7.41
#